data_6d6150f621a40c7edd105716dd69999b
#
_entry.id   6d6150f621a40c7edd105716dd69999b
#
_cell.length_a   1.000
_cell.length_b   1.000
_cell.length_c   1.000
_cell.angle_alpha   90.00
_cell.angle_beta   90.00
_cell.angle_gamma   90.00
#
_symmetry.space_group_name_H-M   'P 1'
#
loop_
_entity.id
_entity.type
_entity.pdbx_description
1 polymer ?
#
loop_
_entity_poly.entity_id
_entity_poly.type
_entity_poly.pdbx_seq_one_letter_code
_entity_poly.pdbx_strand_id
1 'polypeptide(L)'
;HFSTDTITFDTIFASIGSITKTLTVYNRNNFDVKSNIALLGNSAANFRMNIDGIAGNSQTNIEIPAKDSIFIFLEVTIDPSSSNTPYILSDSLVFTTGTKKQDVDVVAWGQDAYFHTANTYGDIINGTDTTRFYYHLLDCTTPWTNDKPHVIYGYAVVDPGKTLTINEGCNVYLHNNSGILVGNPFLEASGGSIKVNGTLGNEVTFQGDRLDPWYKDIPGQWDRIWLMPGSIDNEINYAIIRNANIGIHADTVGNNNPTVSITNTIIENMSAIGILGQ
;
A
#
# COMPACT_ATOMS: atom_id res chain seq x y z
N HIS A 1 -5.52 30.14 13.96
CA HIS A 1 -4.41 29.26 14.36
C HIS A 1 -4.67 27.86 13.83
N PHE A 2 -3.63 27.18 13.37
CA PHE A 2 -3.70 25.85 12.78
C PHE A 2 -3.11 24.81 13.71
N SER A 3 -3.56 23.55 13.61
CA SER A 3 -2.98 22.42 14.34
C SER A 3 -1.54 22.09 13.86
N THR A 4 -1.25 22.40 12.60
CA THR A 4 0.08 22.28 11.98
C THR A 4 0.25 23.39 10.93
N ASP A 5 1.46 23.71 10.56
CA ASP A 5 1.81 24.61 9.47
C ASP A 5 2.05 23.88 8.13
N THR A 6 2.20 22.56 8.20
CA THR A 6 2.42 21.71 7.03
C THR A 6 1.64 20.41 7.18
N ILE A 7 0.92 20.01 6.12
CA ILE A 7 0.29 18.71 6.00
C ILE A 7 1.15 17.86 5.06
N THR A 8 1.74 16.81 5.59
CA THR A 8 2.57 15.90 4.80
C THR A 8 1.84 14.58 4.57
N PHE A 9 1.77 14.18 3.31
CA PHE A 9 1.42 12.82 2.93
C PHE A 9 2.73 12.08 2.65
N ASP A 10 2.91 10.94 3.27
CA ASP A 10 4.06 10.08 3.02
C ASP A 10 4.02 9.53 1.59
N THR A 11 4.99 8.70 1.21
CA THR A 11 5.06 8.13 -0.13
C THR A 11 3.74 7.45 -0.52
N ILE A 12 3.14 7.96 -1.60
CA ILE A 12 1.88 7.46 -2.15
C ILE A 12 2.18 6.83 -3.50
N PHE A 13 1.75 5.59 -3.67
CA PHE A 13 1.85 4.95 -4.97
C PHE A 13 0.87 5.58 -5.95
N ALA A 14 1.34 5.84 -7.17
CA ALA A 14 0.52 6.42 -8.23
C ALA A 14 -0.78 5.60 -8.44
N SER A 15 -1.86 6.28 -8.79
CA SER A 15 -3.22 5.73 -8.96
C SER A 15 -3.93 5.27 -7.68
N ILE A 16 -3.31 5.41 -6.51
CA ILE A 16 -3.90 5.06 -5.23
C ILE A 16 -4.15 6.33 -4.42
N GLY A 17 -5.32 6.42 -3.82
CA GLY A 17 -5.64 7.51 -2.90
C GLY A 17 -4.86 7.36 -1.58
N SER A 18 -4.44 8.49 -1.02
CA SER A 18 -3.84 8.54 0.31
C SER A 18 -4.86 8.22 1.41
N ILE A 19 -4.34 8.08 2.63
CA ILE A 19 -5.18 8.24 3.82
C ILE A 19 -5.67 9.69 3.92
N THR A 20 -6.80 9.87 4.57
CA THR A 20 -7.31 11.21 4.90
C THR A 20 -6.46 11.84 6.01
N LYS A 21 -5.92 13.02 5.76
CA LYS A 21 -5.25 13.86 6.77
C LYS A 21 -6.24 14.92 7.26
N THR A 22 -6.12 15.30 8.52
CA THR A 22 -6.99 16.27 9.16
C THR A 22 -6.21 17.50 9.59
N LEU A 23 -6.68 18.68 9.17
CA LEU A 23 -6.24 19.97 9.70
C LEU A 23 -7.35 20.54 10.59
N THR A 24 -6.99 20.95 11.80
CA THR A 24 -7.89 21.67 12.68
C THR A 24 -7.55 23.15 12.63
N VAL A 25 -8.58 23.99 12.37
CA VAL A 25 -8.46 25.45 12.30
C VAL A 25 -9.18 26.06 13.49
N TYR A 26 -8.43 26.72 14.37
CA TYR A 26 -8.94 27.28 15.64
C TYR A 26 -9.22 28.77 15.52
N ASN A 27 -10.40 29.20 15.96
CA ASN A 27 -10.69 30.61 16.24
C ASN A 27 -10.47 30.91 17.73
N ARG A 28 -9.39 31.59 18.07
CA ARG A 28 -9.07 31.97 19.45
C ARG A 28 -9.69 33.29 19.88
N ASN A 29 -10.40 34.00 18.98
CA ASN A 29 -11.07 35.25 19.30
C ASN A 29 -12.34 35.06 20.10
N ASN A 30 -12.88 36.12 20.68
CA ASN A 30 -14.17 36.15 21.39
C ASN A 30 -15.34 36.47 20.46
N PHE A 31 -15.15 36.43 19.15
CA PHE A 31 -16.13 36.69 18.10
C PHE A 31 -15.93 35.73 16.93
N ASP A 32 -17.00 35.53 16.18
CA ASP A 32 -16.99 34.67 15.02
C ASP A 32 -16.11 35.24 13.90
N VAL A 33 -15.41 34.35 13.21
CA VAL A 33 -14.52 34.71 12.09
C VAL A 33 -15.04 34.05 10.83
N LYS A 34 -15.10 34.84 9.74
CA LYS A 34 -15.39 34.31 8.40
C LYS A 34 -14.13 34.31 7.55
N SER A 35 -13.85 33.16 6.96
CA SER A 35 -12.68 33.00 6.12
C SER A 35 -13.05 32.35 4.78
N ASN A 36 -12.38 32.80 3.72
CA ASN A 36 -12.37 32.09 2.45
C ASN A 36 -11.18 31.11 2.49
N ILE A 37 -11.42 29.87 2.11
CA ILE A 37 -10.44 28.79 2.17
C ILE A 37 -10.31 28.24 0.78
N ALA A 38 -9.08 28.15 0.26
CA ALA A 38 -8.82 27.59 -1.07
C ALA A 38 -7.47 26.89 -1.12
N LEU A 39 -7.46 25.75 -1.81
CA LEU A 39 -6.23 25.07 -2.18
C LEU A 39 -5.69 25.70 -3.47
N LEU A 40 -4.49 26.24 -3.43
CA LEU A 40 -3.86 26.96 -4.52
C LEU A 40 -2.51 26.34 -4.87
N GLY A 41 -2.33 26.04 -6.15
CA GLY A 41 -1.09 25.49 -6.69
C GLY A 41 -1.33 24.70 -7.97
N ASN A 42 -0.25 24.23 -8.57
CA ASN A 42 -0.29 23.50 -9.84
C ASN A 42 -0.80 22.06 -9.68
N SER A 43 -0.73 21.53 -8.47
CA SER A 43 -1.12 20.15 -8.13
C SER A 43 -2.51 20.08 -7.47
N ALA A 44 -3.23 21.19 -7.39
CA ALA A 44 -4.53 21.25 -6.69
C ALA A 44 -5.56 20.23 -7.20
N ALA A 45 -5.48 19.82 -8.46
CA ALA A 45 -6.33 18.78 -9.05
C ALA A 45 -6.10 17.38 -8.47
N ASN A 46 -4.91 17.12 -7.92
CA ASN A 46 -4.55 15.85 -7.30
C ASN A 46 -5.12 15.70 -5.88
N PHE A 47 -5.47 16.83 -5.25
CA PHE A 47 -5.99 16.84 -3.90
C PHE A 47 -7.52 16.93 -3.88
N ARG A 48 -8.13 16.24 -2.95
CA ARG A 48 -9.54 16.35 -2.60
C ARG A 48 -9.65 16.88 -1.19
N MET A 49 -10.55 17.82 -1.00
CA MET A 49 -10.74 18.48 0.27
C MET A 49 -12.22 18.49 0.70
N ASN A 50 -12.45 18.34 1.98
CA ASN A 50 -13.74 18.56 2.62
C ASN A 50 -13.53 19.56 3.76
N ILE A 51 -14.22 20.69 3.69
CA ILE A 51 -14.13 21.77 4.67
C ILE A 51 -15.42 21.76 5.48
N ASP A 52 -15.33 21.39 6.74
CA ASP A 52 -16.45 21.38 7.70
C ASP A 52 -17.72 20.69 7.14
N GLY A 53 -17.52 19.52 6.50
CA GLY A 53 -18.61 18.74 5.89
C GLY A 53 -18.92 19.12 4.43
N ILE A 54 -18.34 20.17 3.86
CA ILE A 54 -18.58 20.59 2.48
C ILE A 54 -17.41 20.19 1.60
N ALA A 55 -17.66 19.35 0.60
CA ALA A 55 -16.65 18.90 -0.35
C ALA A 55 -16.32 20.02 -1.37
N GLY A 56 -15.02 20.15 -1.71
CA GLY A 56 -14.53 21.07 -2.72
C GLY A 56 -13.20 21.72 -2.34
N ASN A 57 -12.40 22.06 -3.35
CA ASN A 57 -11.07 22.65 -3.17
C ASN A 57 -11.08 24.14 -2.86
N SER A 58 -12.27 24.77 -2.81
CA SER A 58 -12.44 26.15 -2.35
C SER A 58 -13.82 26.36 -1.75
N GLN A 59 -13.89 27.12 -0.68
CA GLN A 59 -15.13 27.53 -0.04
C GLN A 59 -15.00 29.00 0.42
N THR A 60 -16.10 29.73 0.36
CA THR A 60 -16.14 31.12 0.76
C THR A 60 -17.02 31.31 1.98
N ASN A 61 -16.69 32.34 2.80
CA ASN A 61 -17.48 32.72 3.98
C ASN A 61 -17.68 31.59 4.99
N ILE A 62 -16.72 30.68 5.12
CA ILE A 62 -16.74 29.67 6.17
C ILE A 62 -16.67 30.35 7.52
N GLU A 63 -17.68 30.13 8.33
CA GLU A 63 -17.80 30.68 9.68
C GLU A 63 -17.10 29.76 10.69
N ILE A 64 -16.20 30.35 11.47
CA ILE A 64 -15.54 29.66 12.58
C ILE A 64 -16.01 30.37 13.86
N PRO A 65 -16.87 29.74 14.67
CA PRO A 65 -17.44 30.36 15.87
C PRO A 65 -16.38 30.81 16.86
N ALA A 66 -16.74 31.75 17.71
CA ALA A 66 -15.88 32.26 18.77
C ALA A 66 -15.40 31.12 19.69
N LYS A 67 -14.08 31.02 19.92
CA LYS A 67 -13.45 30.00 20.79
C LYS A 67 -13.65 28.57 20.34
N ASP A 68 -14.02 28.37 19.08
CA ASP A 68 -14.26 27.05 18.48
C ASP A 68 -13.29 26.73 17.35
N SER A 69 -13.49 25.61 16.67
CA SER A 69 -12.67 25.13 15.57
C SER A 69 -13.50 24.42 14.51
N ILE A 70 -12.96 24.37 13.30
CA ILE A 70 -13.47 23.56 12.20
C ILE A 70 -12.44 22.53 11.78
N PHE A 71 -12.88 21.47 11.11
CA PHE A 71 -12.03 20.44 10.56
C PHE A 71 -11.98 20.51 9.04
N ILE A 72 -10.78 20.35 8.49
CA ILE A 72 -10.56 20.21 7.06
C ILE A 72 -9.91 18.86 6.85
N PHE A 73 -10.56 18.04 6.02
CA PHE A 73 -10.07 16.72 5.62
C PHE A 73 -9.45 16.83 4.23
N LEU A 74 -8.26 16.28 4.06
CA LEU A 74 -7.54 16.28 2.78
C LEU A 74 -7.15 14.85 2.42
N GLU A 75 -7.27 14.55 1.13
CA GLU A 75 -6.79 13.35 0.48
C GLU A 75 -6.04 13.74 -0.80
N VAL A 76 -5.08 12.93 -1.20
CA VAL A 76 -4.37 13.12 -2.46
C VAL A 76 -4.41 11.83 -3.28
N THR A 77 -4.57 11.97 -4.59
CA THR A 77 -4.40 10.89 -5.57
C THR A 77 -3.37 11.36 -6.57
N ILE A 78 -2.38 10.52 -6.82
CA ILE A 78 -1.26 10.85 -7.68
C ILE A 78 -1.43 10.11 -9.00
N ASP A 79 -1.41 10.83 -10.12
CA ASP A 79 -1.44 10.21 -11.44
C ASP A 79 -0.07 9.58 -11.76
N PRO A 80 -0.04 8.41 -12.43
CA PRO A 80 1.20 7.77 -12.84
C PRO A 80 2.03 8.73 -13.68
N SER A 81 3.27 8.95 -13.29
CA SER A 81 4.23 9.65 -14.13
C SER A 81 5.05 8.64 -14.93
N SER A 82 5.52 9.01 -16.10
CA SER A 82 6.41 8.17 -16.89
C SER A 82 7.85 8.08 -16.33
N SER A 83 8.13 8.76 -15.21
CA SER A 83 9.45 8.74 -14.57
C SER A 83 9.46 7.78 -13.38
N ASN A 84 10.54 6.99 -13.27
CA ASN A 84 10.74 6.04 -12.17
C ASN A 84 11.23 6.70 -10.88
N THR A 85 11.39 8.01 -10.85
CA THR A 85 11.87 8.75 -9.68
C THR A 85 10.70 9.22 -8.84
N PRO A 86 10.83 9.19 -7.50
CA PRO A 86 9.87 9.86 -6.63
C PRO A 86 9.71 11.32 -7.03
N TYR A 87 8.49 11.82 -7.05
CA TYR A 87 8.19 13.20 -7.35
C TYR A 87 7.38 13.84 -6.22
N ILE A 88 7.53 15.15 -6.07
CA ILE A 88 6.91 15.89 -4.97
C ILE A 88 5.79 16.74 -5.55
N LEU A 89 4.59 16.60 -4.98
CA LEU A 89 3.48 17.54 -5.16
C LEU A 89 3.51 18.50 -3.97
N SER A 90 3.52 19.79 -4.26
CA SER A 90 3.52 20.81 -3.22
C SER A 90 2.53 21.92 -3.60
N ASP A 91 1.57 22.14 -2.72
CA ASP A 91 0.55 23.18 -2.84
C ASP A 91 0.33 23.88 -1.49
N SER A 92 -0.46 24.95 -1.49
CA SER A 92 -0.79 25.70 -0.28
C SER A 92 -2.29 25.80 -0.07
N LEU A 93 -2.73 25.48 1.14
CA LEU A 93 -4.08 25.73 1.61
C LEU A 93 -4.14 27.16 2.18
N VAL A 94 -4.74 28.08 1.44
CA VAL A 94 -4.76 29.52 1.75
C VAL A 94 -6.06 29.92 2.43
N PHE A 95 -5.92 30.63 3.53
CA PHE A 95 -7.00 31.20 4.33
C PHE A 95 -7.00 32.72 4.18
N THR A 96 -8.12 33.30 3.72
CA THR A 96 -8.27 34.72 3.58
C THR A 96 -9.38 35.25 4.51
N THR A 97 -8.97 35.97 5.55
CA THR A 97 -9.88 36.57 6.56
C THR A 97 -9.77 38.08 6.49
N GLY A 98 -10.75 38.74 5.88
CA GLY A 98 -10.65 40.16 5.57
C GLY A 98 -9.45 40.44 4.65
N THR A 99 -8.50 41.25 5.14
CA THR A 99 -7.25 41.55 4.42
C THR A 99 -6.09 40.62 4.77
N LYS A 100 -6.25 39.76 5.79
CA LYS A 100 -5.20 38.88 6.28
C LYS A 100 -5.21 37.56 5.49
N LYS A 101 -4.04 37.16 5.00
CA LYS A 101 -3.81 35.85 4.41
C LYS A 101 -2.88 35.04 5.30
N GLN A 102 -3.19 33.75 5.41
CA GLN A 102 -2.36 32.74 6.07
C GLN A 102 -2.44 31.49 5.22
N ASP A 103 -1.43 30.66 5.28
CA ASP A 103 -1.36 29.44 4.53
C ASP A 103 -0.88 28.27 5.39
N VAL A 104 -1.17 27.07 4.92
CA VAL A 104 -0.67 25.80 5.41
C VAL A 104 -0.15 25.04 4.19
N ASP A 105 1.11 24.63 4.23
CA ASP A 105 1.69 23.87 3.14
C ASP A 105 1.10 22.47 3.07
N VAL A 106 0.89 21.98 1.85
CA VAL A 106 0.41 20.61 1.58
C VAL A 106 1.42 19.94 0.69
N VAL A 107 2.06 18.89 1.19
CA VAL A 107 3.14 18.20 0.49
C VAL A 107 2.85 16.70 0.41
N ALA A 108 3.01 16.12 -0.77
CA ALA A 108 2.88 14.69 -1.00
C ALA A 108 4.06 14.17 -1.83
N TRP A 109 4.57 12.98 -1.48
CA TRP A 109 5.55 12.27 -2.26
C TRP A 109 4.88 11.18 -3.07
N GLY A 110 5.09 11.19 -4.40
CA GLY A 110 4.58 10.20 -5.32
C GLY A 110 5.66 9.21 -5.73
N GLN A 111 5.32 7.93 -5.84
CA GLN A 111 6.20 6.89 -6.35
C GLN A 111 5.44 6.04 -7.37
N ASP A 112 6.07 5.83 -8.54
CA ASP A 112 5.57 4.90 -9.54
C ASP A 112 5.87 3.45 -9.11
N ALA A 113 5.05 2.50 -9.54
CA ALA A 113 5.12 1.09 -9.15
C ALA A 113 4.60 0.16 -10.24
N TYR A 114 4.96 -1.13 -10.17
CA TYR A 114 4.30 -2.19 -10.91
C TYR A 114 3.09 -2.69 -10.10
N PHE A 115 1.87 -2.43 -10.60
CA PHE A 115 0.64 -2.82 -9.93
C PHE A 115 0.15 -4.18 -10.37
N HIS A 116 -0.06 -5.05 -9.41
CA HIS A 116 -0.63 -6.39 -9.60
C HIS A 116 -2.06 -6.40 -9.06
N THR A 117 -3.01 -6.01 -9.92
CA THR A 117 -4.46 -6.05 -9.63
C THR A 117 -5.09 -7.25 -10.33
N ALA A 118 -6.22 -7.73 -9.82
CA ALA A 118 -6.88 -8.90 -10.39
C ALA A 118 -7.12 -8.75 -11.90
N ASN A 119 -6.61 -9.72 -12.67
CA ASN A 119 -6.76 -9.80 -14.13
C ASN A 119 -7.53 -11.05 -14.58
N THR A 120 -7.87 -11.94 -13.64
CA THR A 120 -8.62 -13.17 -13.86
C THR A 120 -9.40 -13.57 -12.61
N TYR A 121 -10.12 -14.69 -12.67
CA TYR A 121 -10.84 -15.25 -11.54
C TYR A 121 -10.90 -16.78 -11.61
N GLY A 122 -11.15 -17.42 -10.45
CA GLY A 122 -11.54 -18.82 -10.32
C GLY A 122 -12.83 -18.91 -9.52
N ASP A 123 -13.60 -19.96 -9.75
CA ASP A 123 -14.86 -20.20 -9.04
C ASP A 123 -14.64 -21.24 -7.94
N ILE A 124 -14.98 -20.87 -6.71
CA ILE A 124 -15.03 -21.77 -5.55
C ILE A 124 -16.46 -22.32 -5.46
N ILE A 125 -16.62 -23.64 -5.70
CA ILE A 125 -17.91 -24.32 -5.66
C ILE A 125 -18.06 -24.98 -4.30
N ASN A 126 -19.06 -24.56 -3.54
CA ASN A 126 -19.38 -25.14 -2.24
C ASN A 126 -20.84 -25.64 -2.25
N GLY A 127 -21.04 -26.89 -2.66
CA GLY A 127 -22.36 -27.44 -2.88
C GLY A 127 -23.07 -26.79 -4.06
N THR A 128 -24.16 -26.07 -3.82
CA THR A 128 -24.92 -25.31 -4.84
C THR A 128 -24.43 -23.88 -4.99
N ASP A 129 -23.60 -23.41 -4.08
CA ASP A 129 -23.14 -22.03 -4.05
C ASP A 129 -21.79 -21.90 -4.78
N THR A 130 -21.71 -20.87 -5.62
CA THR A 130 -20.49 -20.51 -6.34
C THR A 130 -20.03 -19.14 -5.91
N THR A 131 -18.82 -19.06 -5.36
CA THR A 131 -18.17 -17.81 -4.99
C THR A 131 -17.02 -17.55 -5.93
N ARG A 132 -16.98 -16.37 -6.53
CA ARG A 132 -15.92 -15.98 -7.45
C ARG A 132 -14.76 -15.37 -6.69
N PHE A 133 -13.56 -15.91 -6.91
CA PHE A 133 -12.31 -15.43 -6.34
C PHE A 133 -11.48 -14.76 -7.43
N TYR A 134 -11.28 -13.45 -7.30
CA TYR A 134 -10.51 -12.65 -8.25
C TYR A 134 -9.04 -12.60 -7.81
N TYR A 135 -8.13 -12.80 -8.78
CA TYR A 135 -6.69 -12.77 -8.52
C TYR A 135 -5.89 -12.23 -9.71
N HIS A 136 -4.63 -11.88 -9.47
CA HIS A 136 -3.68 -11.51 -10.50
C HIS A 136 -2.84 -12.71 -10.88
N LEU A 137 -2.99 -13.20 -12.10
CA LEU A 137 -2.13 -14.27 -12.63
C LEU A 137 -0.80 -13.66 -13.08
N LEU A 138 0.30 -14.08 -12.45
CA LEU A 138 1.64 -13.59 -12.73
C LEU A 138 2.21 -14.19 -14.02
N ASP A 139 2.80 -13.34 -14.86
CA ASP A 139 3.45 -13.80 -16.09
C ASP A 139 4.71 -14.63 -15.81
N CYS A 140 5.50 -14.28 -14.82
CA CYS A 140 6.75 -14.98 -14.41
C CYS A 140 7.81 -15.15 -15.52
N THR A 141 7.67 -14.47 -16.66
CA THR A 141 8.63 -14.54 -17.77
C THR A 141 9.89 -13.73 -17.51
N THR A 142 9.76 -12.66 -16.73
CA THR A 142 10.87 -11.79 -16.34
C THR A 142 10.97 -11.71 -14.82
N PRO A 143 12.19 -11.75 -14.26
CA PRO A 143 12.38 -11.52 -12.84
C PRO A 143 11.92 -10.12 -12.41
N TRP A 144 11.39 -10.03 -11.20
CA TRP A 144 11.17 -8.74 -10.54
C TRP A 144 12.51 -8.13 -10.14
N THR A 145 12.67 -6.86 -10.40
CA THR A 145 13.90 -6.09 -10.14
C THR A 145 13.60 -4.91 -9.23
N ASN A 146 14.64 -4.23 -8.78
CA ASN A 146 14.53 -3.09 -7.88
C ASN A 146 14.36 -1.72 -8.59
N ASP A 147 14.09 -1.72 -9.89
CA ASP A 147 13.90 -0.49 -10.68
C ASP A 147 12.63 0.26 -10.27
N LYS A 148 11.57 -0.48 -9.91
CA LYS A 148 10.34 0.03 -9.29
C LYS A 148 9.83 -0.96 -8.25
N PRO A 149 9.14 -0.50 -7.22
CA PRO A 149 8.45 -1.40 -6.31
C PRO A 149 7.29 -2.14 -7.00
N HIS A 150 6.99 -3.33 -6.50
CA HIS A 150 5.82 -4.10 -6.86
C HIS A 150 4.73 -3.93 -5.80
N VAL A 151 3.51 -3.60 -6.21
CA VAL A 151 2.36 -3.39 -5.30
C VAL A 151 1.26 -4.37 -5.65
N ILE A 152 0.84 -5.19 -4.69
CA ILE A 152 -0.13 -6.27 -4.89
C ILE A 152 -1.46 -5.90 -4.23
N TYR A 153 -2.54 -5.91 -5.02
CA TYR A 153 -3.93 -5.76 -4.58
C TYR A 153 -4.69 -7.06 -4.78
N GLY A 154 -5.07 -7.69 -3.68
CA GLY A 154 -5.60 -9.05 -3.66
C GLY A 154 -4.50 -10.09 -3.76
N TYR A 155 -4.74 -11.21 -4.40
CA TYR A 155 -3.77 -12.29 -4.49
C TYR A 155 -3.05 -12.31 -5.84
N ALA A 156 -1.71 -12.36 -5.80
CA ALA A 156 -0.88 -12.63 -6.95
C ALA A 156 -0.56 -14.13 -6.98
N VAL A 157 -0.86 -14.80 -8.10
CA VAL A 157 -0.81 -16.25 -8.23
C VAL A 157 0.28 -16.67 -9.20
N VAL A 158 1.10 -17.62 -8.79
CA VAL A 158 2.11 -18.27 -9.62
C VAL A 158 1.56 -19.62 -10.10
N ASP A 159 1.33 -19.76 -11.40
CA ASP A 159 0.80 -20.99 -11.98
C ASP A 159 1.75 -22.21 -11.84
N PRO A 160 1.22 -23.42 -11.92
CA PRO A 160 2.01 -24.62 -12.03
C PRO A 160 3.06 -24.56 -13.14
N GLY A 161 4.28 -25.02 -12.82
CA GLY A 161 5.41 -25.01 -13.73
C GLY A 161 6.00 -23.62 -14.02
N LYS A 162 5.51 -22.57 -13.35
CA LYS A 162 6.09 -21.23 -13.39
C LYS A 162 6.94 -20.96 -12.15
N THR A 163 7.91 -20.07 -12.30
CA THR A 163 8.77 -19.62 -11.19
C THR A 163 8.74 -18.10 -11.09
N LEU A 164 8.25 -17.60 -9.98
CA LEU A 164 8.39 -16.19 -9.64
C LEU A 164 9.81 -15.95 -9.12
N THR A 165 10.62 -15.23 -9.87
CA THR A 165 11.96 -14.84 -9.44
C THR A 165 11.96 -13.37 -9.02
N ILE A 166 12.48 -13.10 -7.83
CA ILE A 166 12.57 -11.74 -7.26
C ILE A 166 14.03 -11.48 -6.92
N ASN A 167 14.62 -10.50 -7.57
CA ASN A 167 16.03 -10.17 -7.44
C ASN A 167 16.29 -9.22 -6.26
N GLU A 168 17.56 -9.06 -5.93
CA GLU A 168 18.07 -8.26 -4.82
C GLU A 168 17.53 -6.82 -4.81
N GLY A 169 17.28 -6.31 -3.61
CA GLY A 169 16.84 -4.94 -3.36
C GLY A 169 15.39 -4.65 -3.80
N CYS A 170 14.66 -5.64 -4.32
CA CYS A 170 13.27 -5.48 -4.74
C CYS A 170 12.37 -5.21 -3.51
N ASN A 171 11.48 -4.22 -3.64
CA ASN A 171 10.45 -3.94 -2.63
C ASN A 171 9.09 -4.41 -3.12
N VAL A 172 8.44 -5.26 -2.33
CA VAL A 172 7.11 -5.80 -2.58
C VAL A 172 6.17 -5.31 -1.49
N TYR A 173 5.20 -4.50 -1.88
CA TYR A 173 4.19 -3.96 -1.01
C TYR A 173 2.86 -4.68 -1.22
N LEU A 174 2.23 -5.06 -0.13
CA LEU A 174 0.97 -5.82 -0.18
C LEU A 174 -0.13 -5.03 0.54
N HIS A 175 -1.24 -4.87 -0.16
CA HIS A 175 -2.42 -4.21 0.40
C HIS A 175 -3.11 -5.10 1.45
N ASN A 176 -4.03 -4.53 2.21
CA ASN A 176 -4.82 -5.31 3.16
C ASN A 176 -5.55 -6.48 2.47
N ASN A 177 -5.54 -7.65 3.10
CA ASN A 177 -6.08 -8.90 2.55
C ASN A 177 -5.42 -9.35 1.22
N SER A 178 -4.18 -8.95 0.99
CA SER A 178 -3.40 -9.35 -0.18
C SER A 178 -2.34 -10.37 0.19
N GLY A 179 -1.91 -11.17 -0.79
CA GLY A 179 -0.88 -12.19 -0.59
C GLY A 179 -0.31 -12.72 -1.90
N ILE A 180 0.64 -13.63 -1.78
CA ILE A 180 1.21 -14.36 -2.90
C ILE A 180 0.85 -15.83 -2.75
N LEU A 181 0.21 -16.43 -3.76
CA LEU A 181 -0.06 -17.88 -3.83
C LEU A 181 0.92 -18.51 -4.81
N VAL A 182 1.76 -19.39 -4.32
CA VAL A 182 2.71 -20.15 -5.13
C VAL A 182 2.09 -21.52 -5.43
N GLY A 183 1.45 -21.62 -6.57
CA GLY A 183 0.50 -22.64 -6.98
C GLY A 183 -0.88 -22.03 -7.23
N ASN A 184 -1.62 -22.59 -8.17
CA ASN A 184 -2.95 -22.11 -8.52
C ASN A 184 -4.02 -23.06 -7.96
N PRO A 185 -4.84 -22.63 -6.98
CA PRO A 185 -5.84 -23.47 -6.34
C PRO A 185 -7.00 -23.90 -7.26
N PHE A 186 -7.10 -23.29 -8.44
CA PHE A 186 -8.16 -23.55 -9.43
C PHE A 186 -7.70 -24.48 -10.56
N LEU A 187 -6.46 -24.97 -10.53
CA LEU A 187 -5.91 -25.90 -11.50
C LEU A 187 -5.63 -27.25 -10.85
N GLU A 188 -5.91 -28.35 -11.57
CA GLU A 188 -5.64 -29.70 -11.08
C GLU A 188 -4.12 -29.99 -10.91
N ALA A 189 -3.30 -29.35 -11.75
CA ALA A 189 -1.85 -29.42 -11.63
C ALA A 189 -1.38 -28.44 -10.55
N SER A 190 -0.87 -28.97 -9.45
CA SER A 190 -0.23 -28.18 -8.41
C SER A 190 1.26 -27.96 -8.71
N GLY A 191 1.83 -26.87 -8.20
CA GLY A 191 3.28 -26.69 -8.20
C GLY A 191 3.78 -25.52 -9.02
N GLY A 192 3.71 -24.32 -8.46
CA GLY A 192 4.55 -23.17 -8.81
C GLY A 192 5.82 -23.16 -7.96
N SER A 193 6.72 -22.22 -8.24
CA SER A 193 7.94 -22.00 -7.44
C SER A 193 8.15 -20.51 -7.19
N ILE A 194 8.82 -20.18 -6.09
CA ILE A 194 9.30 -18.83 -5.80
C ILE A 194 10.79 -18.86 -5.50
N LYS A 195 11.54 -17.94 -6.10
CA LYS A 195 12.97 -17.72 -5.86
C LYS A 195 13.20 -16.28 -5.44
N VAL A 196 13.50 -16.07 -4.18
CA VAL A 196 13.83 -14.75 -3.63
C VAL A 196 15.35 -14.69 -3.47
N ASN A 197 16.00 -13.87 -4.28
CA ASN A 197 17.44 -13.79 -4.45
C ASN A 197 17.99 -12.46 -3.93
N GLY A 198 17.75 -12.15 -2.66
CA GLY A 198 18.40 -11.00 -2.03
C GLY A 198 19.88 -11.23 -1.77
N THR A 199 20.58 -10.18 -1.40
CA THR A 199 21.97 -10.20 -0.94
C THR A 199 22.12 -9.35 0.32
N LEU A 200 23.23 -9.52 1.04
CA LEU A 200 23.50 -8.73 2.26
C LEU A 200 23.58 -7.24 1.92
N GLY A 201 22.70 -6.44 2.53
CA GLY A 201 22.58 -5.00 2.27
C GLY A 201 21.70 -4.64 1.05
N ASN A 202 21.19 -5.65 0.32
CA ASN A 202 20.18 -5.50 -0.72
C ASN A 202 19.13 -6.62 -0.57
N GLU A 203 18.55 -6.73 0.61
CA GLU A 203 17.51 -7.69 0.92
C GLU A 203 16.25 -7.40 0.08
N VAL A 204 15.50 -8.46 -0.22
CA VAL A 204 14.14 -8.31 -0.78
C VAL A 204 13.17 -8.05 0.37
N THR A 205 12.41 -6.97 0.28
CA THR A 205 11.47 -6.59 1.35
C THR A 205 10.03 -6.87 0.97
N PHE A 206 9.29 -7.59 1.84
CA PHE A 206 7.85 -7.79 1.77
C PHE A 206 7.19 -7.11 2.97
N GLN A 207 6.30 -6.15 2.72
CA GLN A 207 5.61 -5.40 3.77
C GLN A 207 4.27 -4.84 3.31
N GLY A 208 3.50 -4.30 4.24
CA GLY A 208 2.28 -3.56 3.90
C GLY A 208 2.55 -2.32 3.05
N ASP A 209 1.55 -1.92 2.27
CA ASP A 209 1.60 -0.74 1.39
C ASP A 209 1.37 0.60 2.13
N ARG A 210 1.13 0.55 3.44
CA ARG A 210 0.98 1.73 4.30
C ARG A 210 2.35 2.16 4.80
N LEU A 211 2.91 3.20 4.19
CA LEU A 211 4.27 3.68 4.45
C LEU A 211 4.34 4.78 5.52
N ASP A 212 3.21 5.24 6.03
CA ASP A 212 3.18 6.20 7.15
C ASP A 212 3.94 5.63 8.36
N PRO A 213 4.74 6.43 9.09
CA PRO A 213 5.53 5.96 10.22
C PRO A 213 4.74 5.22 11.31
N TRP A 214 3.44 5.56 11.46
CA TRP A 214 2.52 4.89 12.38
C TRP A 214 2.33 3.40 12.04
N TYR A 215 2.35 3.03 10.76
CA TYR A 215 2.10 1.65 10.30
C TYR A 215 3.37 0.78 10.28
N LYS A 216 4.55 1.37 10.50
CA LYS A 216 5.83 0.68 10.40
C LYS A 216 5.88 -0.63 11.18
N ASP A 217 5.31 -0.63 12.38
CA ASP A 217 5.39 -1.76 13.32
C ASP A 217 4.00 -2.35 13.66
N ILE A 218 2.98 -2.09 12.83
CA ILE A 218 1.64 -2.68 13.01
C ILE A 218 1.58 -4.02 12.30
N PRO A 219 1.33 -5.14 13.02
CA PRO A 219 1.19 -6.45 12.41
C PRO A 219 -0.16 -6.61 11.68
N GLY A 220 -0.25 -7.59 10.78
CA GLY A 220 -1.51 -7.95 10.13
C GLY A 220 -1.97 -7.00 9.02
N GLN A 221 -1.04 -6.29 8.38
CA GLN A 221 -1.37 -5.37 7.29
C GLN A 221 -1.70 -6.07 5.98
N TRP A 222 -1.20 -7.30 5.77
CA TRP A 222 -1.45 -8.15 4.62
C TRP A 222 -1.52 -9.62 5.04
N ASP A 223 -1.90 -10.52 4.12
CA ASP A 223 -2.18 -11.89 4.51
C ASP A 223 -0.90 -12.73 4.62
N ARG A 224 -0.37 -13.29 3.52
CA ARG A 224 0.74 -14.25 3.56
C ARG A 224 1.44 -14.47 2.23
N ILE A 225 2.61 -15.13 2.29
CA ILE A 225 3.17 -15.89 1.17
C ILE A 225 2.77 -17.35 1.39
N TRP A 226 1.94 -17.89 0.50
CA TRP A 226 1.41 -19.25 0.63
C TRP A 226 2.00 -20.17 -0.44
N LEU A 227 2.84 -21.09 0.00
CA LEU A 227 3.38 -22.17 -0.81
C LEU A 227 2.37 -23.32 -0.80
N MET A 228 1.52 -23.36 -1.81
CA MET A 228 0.38 -24.25 -1.89
C MET A 228 0.78 -25.71 -2.12
N PRO A 229 -0.11 -26.70 -1.90
CA PRO A 229 0.18 -28.10 -2.14
C PRO A 229 0.78 -28.33 -3.52
N GLY A 230 1.89 -29.07 -3.57
CA GLY A 230 2.64 -29.32 -4.80
C GLY A 230 3.61 -28.22 -5.23
N SER A 231 3.67 -27.10 -4.54
CA SER A 231 4.73 -26.10 -4.73
C SER A 231 6.08 -26.72 -4.33
N ILE A 232 7.07 -26.60 -5.19
CA ILE A 232 8.38 -27.20 -5.03
C ILE A 232 9.50 -26.22 -5.33
N ASP A 233 10.70 -26.55 -4.86
CA ASP A 233 11.89 -25.79 -5.24
C ASP A 233 11.85 -24.31 -4.82
N ASN A 234 11.17 -24.01 -3.71
CA ASN A 234 11.07 -22.66 -3.20
C ASN A 234 12.33 -22.29 -2.42
N GLU A 235 12.86 -21.12 -2.72
CA GLU A 235 14.02 -20.57 -2.02
C GLU A 235 13.76 -19.10 -1.62
N ILE A 236 14.05 -18.79 -0.36
CA ILE A 236 13.96 -17.42 0.16
C ILE A 236 15.29 -17.13 0.83
N ASN A 237 16.08 -16.26 0.21
CA ASN A 237 17.41 -15.91 0.69
C ASN A 237 17.58 -14.40 0.74
N TYR A 238 18.09 -13.89 1.86
CA TYR A 238 18.23 -12.48 2.16
C TYR A 238 16.92 -11.71 1.89
N ALA A 239 15.87 -12.05 2.65
CA ALA A 239 14.59 -11.34 2.63
C ALA A 239 14.27 -10.73 4.00
N ILE A 240 13.46 -9.67 3.98
CA ILE A 240 12.79 -9.10 5.15
C ILE A 240 11.29 -9.22 4.90
N ILE A 241 10.62 -10.05 5.69
CA ILE A 241 9.17 -10.29 5.60
C ILE A 241 8.55 -9.78 6.89
N ARG A 242 7.70 -8.75 6.80
CA ARG A 242 7.16 -8.12 8.01
C ARG A 242 5.71 -7.66 7.87
N ASN A 243 5.07 -7.55 9.03
CA ASN A 243 3.72 -6.98 9.19
C ASN A 243 2.59 -7.79 8.53
N ALA A 244 2.80 -9.07 8.22
CA ALA A 244 1.75 -9.95 7.69
C ALA A 244 0.87 -10.56 8.80
N ASN A 245 -0.19 -11.25 8.40
CA ASN A 245 -0.88 -12.18 9.27
C ASN A 245 -0.02 -13.44 9.49
N ILE A 246 0.41 -14.07 8.41
CA ILE A 246 1.35 -15.19 8.41
C ILE A 246 2.49 -14.84 7.46
N GLY A 247 3.75 -14.96 7.91
CA GLY A 247 4.88 -14.64 7.06
C GLY A 247 4.97 -15.59 5.87
N ILE A 248 5.22 -16.85 6.14
CA ILE A 248 5.29 -17.93 5.15
C ILE A 248 4.38 -19.08 5.59
N HIS A 249 3.48 -19.50 4.71
CA HIS A 249 2.64 -20.68 4.89
C HIS A 249 3.08 -21.75 3.89
N ALA A 250 3.61 -22.85 4.37
CA ALA A 250 4.12 -23.96 3.56
C ALA A 250 3.26 -25.20 3.76
N ASP A 251 2.53 -25.59 2.71
CA ASP A 251 1.78 -26.85 2.71
C ASP A 251 2.69 -28.03 2.41
N THR A 252 2.28 -29.22 2.86
CA THR A 252 3.02 -30.45 2.65
C THR A 252 3.06 -30.85 1.18
N VAL A 253 4.23 -31.14 0.67
CA VAL A 253 4.42 -31.62 -0.72
C VAL A 253 4.31 -33.13 -0.86
N GLY A 254 4.18 -33.86 0.22
CA GLY A 254 4.03 -35.34 0.21
C GLY A 254 5.27 -36.11 -0.28
N ASN A 255 6.45 -35.49 -0.29
CA ASN A 255 7.72 -36.11 -0.64
C ASN A 255 8.80 -35.78 0.41
N ASN A 256 9.99 -36.36 0.25
CA ASN A 256 11.09 -36.19 1.21
C ASN A 256 11.89 -34.89 1.04
N ASN A 257 11.54 -34.04 0.09
CA ASN A 257 12.21 -32.76 -0.12
C ASN A 257 11.53 -31.68 0.68
N PRO A 258 12.27 -30.67 1.23
CA PRO A 258 11.66 -29.55 1.90
C PRO A 258 10.83 -28.73 0.92
N THR A 259 9.66 -28.24 1.35
CA THR A 259 8.81 -27.35 0.56
C THR A 259 9.52 -26.04 0.25
N VAL A 260 10.35 -25.56 1.18
CA VAL A 260 11.08 -24.29 1.04
C VAL A 260 12.42 -24.34 1.77
N SER A 261 13.42 -23.69 1.18
CA SER A 261 14.70 -23.34 1.84
C SER A 261 14.68 -21.87 2.20
N ILE A 262 14.83 -21.54 3.49
CA ILE A 262 14.86 -20.16 3.98
C ILE A 262 16.22 -19.91 4.62
N THR A 263 16.97 -18.93 4.10
CA THR A 263 18.30 -18.59 4.59
C THR A 263 18.48 -17.08 4.71
N ASN A 264 19.27 -16.62 5.65
CA ASN A 264 19.64 -15.18 5.81
C ASN A 264 18.42 -14.23 5.83
N THR A 265 17.28 -14.69 6.34
CA THR A 265 15.98 -14.00 6.20
C THR A 265 15.46 -13.59 7.57
N ILE A 266 14.90 -12.39 7.63
CA ILE A 266 14.22 -11.85 8.81
C ILE A 266 12.71 -11.98 8.58
N ILE A 267 12.01 -12.61 9.52
CA ILE A 267 10.55 -12.72 9.54
C ILE A 267 10.08 -12.15 10.87
N GLU A 268 9.42 -10.99 10.84
CA GLU A 268 9.13 -10.24 12.05
C GLU A 268 7.74 -9.60 12.04
N ASN A 269 7.23 -9.35 13.22
CA ASN A 269 6.01 -8.57 13.45
C ASN A 269 4.77 -9.12 12.73
N MET A 270 4.55 -10.45 12.81
CA MET A 270 3.34 -11.09 12.29
C MET A 270 2.21 -11.02 13.31
N SER A 271 0.96 -10.87 12.85
CA SER A 271 -0.19 -10.87 13.78
C SER A 271 -0.51 -12.26 14.32
N ALA A 272 -0.14 -13.32 13.61
CA ALA A 272 -0.42 -14.69 13.99
C ALA A 272 0.85 -15.55 14.03
N ILE A 273 1.45 -15.88 12.89
CA ILE A 273 2.52 -16.91 12.78
C ILE A 273 3.62 -16.42 11.83
N GLY A 274 4.89 -16.58 12.23
CA GLY A 274 6.02 -16.29 11.35
C GLY A 274 6.12 -17.30 10.20
N ILE A 275 6.19 -18.57 10.53
CA ILE A 275 6.24 -19.68 9.57
C ILE A 275 5.23 -20.75 10.01
N LEU A 276 4.28 -21.07 9.14
CA LEU A 276 3.31 -22.14 9.31
C LEU A 276 3.64 -23.27 8.36
N GLY A 277 3.87 -24.48 8.88
CA GLY A 277 3.97 -25.72 8.13
C GLY A 277 2.76 -26.61 8.39
N GLN A 278 2.16 -27.15 7.36
CA GLN A 278 1.01 -28.06 7.45
C GLN A 278 1.26 -29.35 6.68
#